data_d07b829fffb3afa85a9ab07ca38d62cb
#
_entry.id   d07b829fffb3afa85a9ab07ca38d62cb
#
_cell.length_a   1.000
_cell.length_b   1.000
_cell.length_c   1.000
_cell.angle_alpha   90.00
_cell.angle_beta   90.00
_cell.angle_gamma   90.00
#
_symmetry.space_group_name_H-M   'P 1'
#
loop_
_entity.id
_entity.type
_entity.pdbx_description
1 polymer ?
#
loop_
_entity_poly.entity_id
_entity_poly.type
_entity_poly.pdbx_seq_one_letter_code
_entity_poly.pdbx_strand_id
1 'polypeptide(L)'
;MKLDFTKKEGFLFLSDDTNDLDEETLFLLTEQNKHYCQKLERKPTFITPWELIPLWDLAQMKVVGVTGTNGKTTVTAAIYSFLLDLDEKPALQGTRGLFAKEERIEAKSMTTPSILETLHNMKQTLDLGCEYFIMEVSSHAIDQKRIEGLEFALKVHTNVTSDHLDYHGTVEEYRRVKSLFFADETPKLLNKDDIKNITYNPIGAHSYGVDEPATFKVQAFSLLHGITAGIKYLKSEATFHSPMVGLFNLFNLMAAIGSVQMLTGRSLDDICEVVENFAGVSGRMEVVSKDPLVIVDFAHTDDGMHAVLDSMKDRDISVVFGAGGNRDKGKRPRMGAAAGRYANKIYVTSDNPRDEVPEQILEDILVGLLGKDNVTACPDRKLAIKMALDAQEEGEVLLILGKGDEDYQEIAGLKYPFDDREVVRELLAGK
;
A
#
# COMPACT_ATOMS: atom_id res chain seq x y z
N MET A 1 -17.61 0.41 16.27
CA MET A 1 -16.81 -0.60 16.98
C MET A 1 -17.03 -0.42 18.47
N LYS A 2 -17.32 -1.50 19.25
CA LYS A 2 -17.50 -1.45 20.70
C LYS A 2 -16.40 -2.28 21.37
N LEU A 3 -15.66 -1.68 22.31
CA LEU A 3 -14.51 -2.26 22.99
C LEU A 3 -14.75 -2.31 24.49
N ASP A 4 -14.17 -3.30 25.17
CA ASP A 4 -14.09 -3.30 26.64
C ASP A 4 -13.23 -2.13 27.12
N PHE A 5 -13.70 -1.41 28.14
CA PHE A 5 -13.05 -0.20 28.61
C PHE A 5 -13.13 -0.08 30.14
N THR A 6 -11.98 -0.07 30.81
CA THR A 6 -11.91 -0.04 32.27
C THR A 6 -11.13 1.15 32.82
N LYS A 7 -10.70 2.07 31.95
CA LYS A 7 -9.81 3.17 32.33
C LYS A 7 -10.54 4.41 32.89
N LYS A 8 -11.87 4.42 32.87
CA LYS A 8 -12.68 5.53 33.44
C LYS A 8 -13.83 4.96 34.23
N GLU A 9 -13.92 5.36 35.52
CA GLU A 9 -14.95 4.90 36.44
C GLU A 9 -16.36 5.20 35.90
N GLY A 10 -17.27 4.21 36.01
CA GLY A 10 -18.64 4.29 35.52
C GLY A 10 -18.85 3.88 34.07
N PHE A 11 -17.79 3.47 33.36
CA PHE A 11 -17.91 2.96 31.96
C PHE A 11 -17.25 1.60 31.84
N LEU A 12 -17.92 0.70 31.13
CA LEU A 12 -17.44 -0.65 30.83
C LEU A 12 -17.03 -0.78 29.35
N PHE A 13 -17.54 0.08 28.49
CA PHE A 13 -17.33 0.03 27.05
C PHE A 13 -16.89 1.38 26.47
N LEU A 14 -16.19 1.32 25.34
CA LEU A 14 -15.86 2.45 24.48
C LEU A 14 -16.38 2.16 23.06
N SER A 15 -17.09 3.10 22.45
CA SER A 15 -17.58 2.95 21.07
C SER A 15 -17.50 4.26 20.27
N ASP A 16 -17.32 4.16 18.96
CA ASP A 16 -17.43 5.24 17.99
C ASP A 16 -18.75 5.21 17.18
N ASP A 17 -19.65 4.24 17.49
CA ASP A 17 -20.97 4.08 16.86
C ASP A 17 -22.09 4.53 17.81
N THR A 18 -22.96 5.41 17.34
CA THR A 18 -24.12 5.89 18.11
C THR A 18 -25.19 4.81 18.39
N ASN A 19 -25.16 3.69 17.65
CA ASN A 19 -26.05 2.57 17.91
C ASN A 19 -25.62 1.72 19.14
N ASP A 20 -24.39 1.84 19.60
CA ASP A 20 -23.85 1.10 20.75
C ASP A 20 -24.06 1.83 22.08
N LEU A 21 -24.72 3.01 22.07
CA LEU A 21 -24.83 3.89 23.24
C LEU A 21 -25.80 3.34 24.29
N ASP A 22 -25.29 3.19 25.52
CA ASP A 22 -26.03 2.88 26.73
C ASP A 22 -25.43 3.68 27.92
N GLU A 23 -25.85 3.38 29.15
CA GLU A 23 -25.37 4.09 30.36
C GLU A 23 -23.92 3.71 30.73
N GLU A 24 -23.42 2.57 30.26
CA GLU A 24 -22.10 2.04 30.55
C GLU A 24 -21.10 2.28 29.40
N THR A 25 -21.54 2.89 28.27
CA THR A 25 -20.71 3.13 27.08
C THR A 25 -20.21 4.57 27.04
N LEU A 26 -18.89 4.75 27.07
CA LEU A 26 -18.21 6.00 26.76
C LEU A 26 -18.13 6.17 25.24
N PHE A 27 -18.47 7.33 24.71
CA PHE A 27 -18.47 7.57 23.28
C PHE A 27 -17.18 8.24 22.81
N LEU A 28 -16.49 7.68 21.83
CA LEU A 28 -15.36 8.36 21.19
C LEU A 28 -15.90 9.36 20.16
N LEU A 29 -15.87 10.63 20.53
CA LEU A 29 -16.31 11.73 19.66
C LEU A 29 -15.18 12.13 18.72
N THR A 30 -15.45 12.09 17.40
CA THR A 30 -14.53 12.44 16.33
C THR A 30 -15.18 13.43 15.36
N GLU A 31 -14.37 14.07 14.51
CA GLU A 31 -14.89 14.90 13.42
C GLU A 31 -15.81 14.11 12.48
N GLN A 32 -15.55 12.81 12.33
CA GLN A 32 -16.31 11.90 11.46
C GLN A 32 -17.73 11.63 11.98
N ASN A 33 -17.90 11.46 13.29
CA ASN A 33 -19.18 11.04 13.90
C ASN A 33 -19.93 12.15 14.66
N LYS A 34 -19.33 13.34 14.85
CA LYS A 34 -19.94 14.43 15.62
C LYS A 34 -21.31 14.85 15.12
N HIS A 35 -21.58 14.77 13.82
CA HIS A 35 -22.85 15.15 13.24
C HIS A 35 -23.99 14.17 13.58
N TYR A 36 -23.68 12.89 13.84
CA TYR A 36 -24.67 11.92 14.33
C TYR A 36 -25.04 12.23 15.79
N CYS A 37 -24.04 12.58 16.62
CA CYS A 37 -24.28 12.96 18.03
C CYS A 37 -25.19 14.19 18.16
N GLN A 38 -25.13 15.12 17.21
CA GLN A 38 -25.99 16.32 17.22
C GLN A 38 -27.48 16.00 17.08
N LYS A 39 -27.81 14.84 16.48
CA LYS A 39 -29.18 14.39 16.21
C LYS A 39 -29.79 13.58 17.38
N LEU A 40 -28.98 13.21 18.38
CA LEU A 40 -29.45 12.44 19.53
C LEU A 40 -30.21 13.33 20.51
N GLU A 41 -31.34 12.82 21.03
CA GLU A 41 -32.15 13.49 22.04
C GLU A 41 -31.35 13.65 23.36
N ARG A 42 -30.61 12.62 23.76
CA ARG A 42 -29.70 12.63 24.91
C ARG A 42 -28.24 12.56 24.41
N LYS A 43 -27.46 13.54 24.78
CA LYS A 43 -26.03 13.54 24.43
C LYS A 43 -25.28 12.52 25.29
N PRO A 44 -24.45 11.64 24.68
CA PRO A 44 -23.64 10.69 25.42
C PRO A 44 -22.54 11.42 26.19
N THR A 45 -22.03 10.79 27.25
CA THR A 45 -20.72 11.15 27.78
C THR A 45 -19.66 10.73 26.76
N PHE A 46 -18.74 11.61 26.44
CA PHE A 46 -17.76 11.35 25.39
C PHE A 46 -16.32 11.58 25.86
N ILE A 47 -15.40 11.03 25.10
CA ILE A 47 -13.95 11.26 25.11
C ILE A 47 -13.50 11.55 23.68
N THR A 48 -12.46 12.32 23.52
CA THR A 48 -11.86 12.62 22.21
C THR A 48 -10.61 11.77 21.97
N PRO A 49 -10.11 11.64 20.74
CA PRO A 49 -8.83 10.96 20.48
C PRO A 49 -7.66 11.56 21.27
N TRP A 50 -7.61 12.89 21.39
CA TRP A 50 -6.56 13.60 22.18
C TRP A 50 -6.57 13.27 23.66
N GLU A 51 -7.74 12.95 24.25
CA GLU A 51 -7.87 12.53 25.64
C GLU A 51 -7.62 11.02 25.81
N LEU A 52 -7.99 10.21 24.81
CA LEU A 52 -7.82 8.76 24.84
C LEU A 52 -6.35 8.33 24.68
N ILE A 53 -5.60 9.02 23.81
CA ILE A 53 -4.18 8.74 23.54
C ILE A 53 -3.34 8.75 24.83
N PRO A 54 -3.34 9.82 25.66
CA PRO A 54 -2.60 9.78 26.92
C PRO A 54 -3.20 8.81 27.95
N LEU A 55 -4.52 8.59 27.96
CA LEU A 55 -5.16 7.65 28.87
C LEU A 55 -4.74 6.19 28.63
N TRP A 56 -4.41 5.85 27.38
CA TRP A 56 -3.89 4.54 26.99
C TRP A 56 -2.36 4.49 26.87
N ASP A 57 -1.67 5.54 27.29
CA ASP A 57 -0.20 5.68 27.23
C ASP A 57 0.38 5.60 25.81
N LEU A 58 -0.43 5.90 24.78
CA LEU A 58 -0.03 5.75 23.36
C LEU A 58 0.98 6.81 22.90
N ALA A 59 1.07 7.94 23.59
CA ALA A 59 2.00 9.03 23.25
C ALA A 59 3.49 8.62 23.29
N GLN A 60 3.82 7.48 23.93
CA GLN A 60 5.17 6.96 23.96
C GLN A 60 5.58 6.21 22.67
N MET A 61 4.61 5.84 21.82
CA MET A 61 4.90 5.17 20.54
C MET A 61 5.34 6.17 19.47
N LYS A 62 6.36 5.82 18.71
CA LYS A 62 6.78 6.56 17.52
C LYS A 62 5.91 6.16 16.32
N VAL A 63 4.92 6.98 16.00
CA VAL A 63 4.01 6.71 14.88
C VAL A 63 4.63 7.17 13.56
N VAL A 64 4.65 6.28 12.56
CA VAL A 64 5.15 6.54 11.22
C VAL A 64 4.02 6.40 10.22
N GLY A 65 3.70 7.47 9.50
CA GLY A 65 2.64 7.44 8.49
C GLY A 65 3.20 7.50 7.07
N VAL A 66 2.85 6.52 6.24
CA VAL A 66 3.27 6.45 4.83
C VAL A 66 2.09 6.72 3.91
N THR A 67 2.16 7.76 3.08
CA THR A 67 1.14 8.07 2.08
C THR A 67 1.72 8.19 0.67
N GLY A 68 0.86 7.96 -0.30
CA GLY A 68 1.11 8.07 -1.73
C GLY A 68 0.05 7.33 -2.53
N THR A 69 0.13 7.39 -3.86
CA THR A 69 -0.74 6.57 -4.72
C THR A 69 -0.28 5.13 -4.65
N ASN A 70 0.97 4.86 -4.99
CA ASN A 70 1.59 3.54 -4.99
C ASN A 70 2.72 3.43 -3.95
N GLY A 71 3.13 2.22 -3.60
CA GLY A 71 4.28 1.94 -2.74
C GLY A 71 4.01 1.94 -1.23
N LYS A 72 2.86 2.43 -0.74
CA LYS A 72 2.54 2.48 0.70
C LYS A 72 2.81 1.17 1.42
N THR A 73 2.20 0.10 0.96
CA THR A 73 2.31 -1.25 1.57
C THR A 73 3.75 -1.77 1.55
N THR A 74 4.46 -1.56 0.45
CA THR A 74 5.85 -1.99 0.33
C THR A 74 6.77 -1.20 1.25
N VAL A 75 6.61 0.12 1.30
CA VAL A 75 7.43 1.00 2.15
C VAL A 75 7.17 0.75 3.63
N THR A 76 5.90 0.61 4.06
CA THR A 76 5.59 0.30 5.46
C THR A 76 6.13 -1.06 5.88
N ALA A 77 6.02 -2.07 5.00
CA ALA A 77 6.56 -3.40 5.27
C ALA A 77 8.10 -3.42 5.29
N ALA A 78 8.77 -2.66 4.41
CA ALA A 78 10.22 -2.55 4.41
C ALA A 78 10.73 -1.83 5.68
N ILE A 79 10.10 -0.71 6.09
CA ILE A 79 10.43 -0.04 7.36
C ILE A 79 10.28 -1.00 8.54
N TYR A 80 9.16 -1.75 8.59
CA TYR A 80 8.91 -2.74 9.63
C TYR A 80 9.98 -3.84 9.65
N SER A 81 10.31 -4.42 8.50
CA SER A 81 11.33 -5.47 8.38
C SER A 81 12.71 -4.97 8.79
N PHE A 82 13.13 -3.80 8.30
CA PHE A 82 14.46 -3.25 8.64
C PHE A 82 14.58 -2.93 10.14
N LEU A 83 13.51 -2.40 10.75
CA LEU A 83 13.51 -2.16 12.20
C LEU A 83 13.60 -3.48 12.99
N LEU A 84 12.90 -4.56 12.58
CA LEU A 84 13.04 -5.88 13.21
C LEU A 84 14.47 -6.42 13.11
N ASP A 85 15.05 -6.38 11.91
CA ASP A 85 16.41 -6.88 11.67
C ASP A 85 17.49 -6.04 12.38
N LEU A 86 17.14 -4.82 12.80
CA LEU A 86 17.98 -3.93 13.61
C LEU A 86 17.68 -4.03 15.12
N ASP A 87 16.97 -5.07 15.57
CA ASP A 87 16.58 -5.32 16.97
C ASP A 87 15.68 -4.24 17.58
N GLU A 88 14.98 -3.45 16.77
CA GLU A 88 13.95 -2.53 17.22
C GLU A 88 12.61 -3.26 17.40
N LYS A 89 11.59 -2.60 17.97
CA LYS A 89 10.30 -3.21 18.30
C LYS A 89 9.15 -2.56 17.52
N PRO A 90 9.04 -2.80 16.22
CA PRO A 90 7.98 -2.23 15.41
C PRO A 90 6.67 -3.00 15.49
N ALA A 91 5.58 -2.28 15.22
CA ALA A 91 4.29 -2.82 14.77
C ALA A 91 3.95 -2.22 13.41
N LEU A 92 3.16 -2.93 12.61
CA LEU A 92 2.72 -2.53 11.28
C LEU A 92 1.20 -2.67 11.15
N GLN A 93 0.52 -1.59 10.76
CA GLN A 93 -0.90 -1.58 10.39
C GLN A 93 -1.08 -1.15 8.94
N GLY A 94 -1.83 -1.91 8.17
CA GLY A 94 -2.14 -1.54 6.78
C GLY A 94 -3.08 -2.53 6.10
N THR A 95 -3.12 -2.48 4.78
CA THR A 95 -3.99 -3.31 3.93
C THR A 95 -3.89 -4.81 4.25
N ARG A 96 -2.74 -5.27 4.73
CA ARG A 96 -2.49 -6.68 5.06
C ARG A 96 -2.88 -7.08 6.48
N GLY A 97 -3.33 -6.15 7.32
CA GLY A 97 -3.71 -6.37 8.70
C GLY A 97 -2.74 -5.72 9.70
N LEU A 98 -2.74 -6.23 10.94
CA LEU A 98 -1.90 -5.80 12.04
C LEU A 98 -0.80 -6.85 12.29
N PHE A 99 0.45 -6.40 12.38
CA PHE A 99 1.62 -7.23 12.65
C PHE A 99 2.42 -6.67 13.83
N ALA A 100 2.94 -7.56 14.67
CA ALA A 100 3.89 -7.24 15.73
C ALA A 100 4.75 -8.49 16.04
N LYS A 101 6.03 -8.30 16.39
CA LYS A 101 6.95 -9.40 16.76
C LYS A 101 6.97 -10.55 15.73
N GLU A 102 7.02 -10.22 14.45
CA GLU A 102 7.02 -11.18 13.32
C GLU A 102 5.70 -11.95 13.13
N GLU A 103 4.69 -11.72 13.99
CA GLU A 103 3.40 -12.38 13.92
C GLU A 103 2.32 -11.45 13.35
N ARG A 104 1.35 -12.05 12.70
CA ARG A 104 0.14 -11.37 12.27
C ARG A 104 -0.89 -11.42 13.40
N ILE A 105 -1.18 -10.27 14.02
CA ILE A 105 -2.11 -10.13 15.15
C ILE A 105 -3.56 -10.11 14.66
N GLU A 106 -3.83 -9.36 13.57
CA GLU A 106 -5.16 -9.27 12.99
C GLU A 106 -5.15 -9.48 11.48
N ALA A 107 -6.27 -10.00 10.98
CA ALA A 107 -6.46 -10.26 9.56
C ALA A 107 -6.52 -8.95 8.74
N LYS A 108 -6.58 -9.08 7.41
CA LYS A 108 -6.72 -7.97 6.46
C LYS A 108 -7.87 -7.04 6.88
N SER A 109 -7.58 -5.75 6.91
CA SER A 109 -8.47 -4.67 7.26
C SER A 109 -8.47 -3.59 6.16
N MET A 110 -9.09 -2.45 6.41
CA MET A 110 -8.93 -1.28 5.55
C MET A 110 -7.48 -0.79 5.57
N THR A 111 -7.03 -0.20 4.46
CA THR A 111 -5.68 0.41 4.37
C THR A 111 -5.39 1.32 5.56
N THR A 112 -6.38 2.13 5.96
CA THR A 112 -6.35 2.94 7.18
C THR A 112 -7.72 2.81 7.85
N PRO A 113 -7.83 2.08 8.97
CA PRO A 113 -9.08 1.90 9.72
C PRO A 113 -9.63 3.18 10.33
N SER A 114 -10.73 3.07 11.10
CA SER A 114 -11.23 4.18 11.93
C SER A 114 -10.21 4.56 13.00
N ILE A 115 -10.32 5.77 13.54
CA ILE A 115 -9.39 6.20 14.59
C ILE A 115 -9.52 5.32 15.84
N LEU A 116 -10.72 4.86 16.21
CA LEU A 116 -10.89 3.95 17.36
C LEU A 116 -10.17 2.62 17.13
N GLU A 117 -10.32 2.01 15.96
CA GLU A 117 -9.63 0.77 15.61
C GLU A 117 -8.10 0.98 15.58
N THR A 118 -7.63 2.11 15.03
CA THR A 118 -6.19 2.44 15.02
C THR A 118 -5.63 2.59 16.44
N LEU A 119 -6.33 3.31 17.34
CA LEU A 119 -5.90 3.48 18.73
C LEU A 119 -5.95 2.16 19.51
N HIS A 120 -6.93 1.31 19.22
CA HIS A 120 -7.01 -0.03 19.79
C HIS A 120 -5.82 -0.90 19.36
N ASN A 121 -5.50 -0.90 18.06
CA ASN A 121 -4.35 -1.61 17.51
C ASN A 121 -3.02 -1.10 18.08
N MET A 122 -2.88 0.21 18.24
CA MET A 122 -1.74 0.81 18.94
C MET A 122 -1.64 0.29 20.38
N LYS A 123 -2.79 0.24 21.11
CA LYS A 123 -2.80 -0.26 22.48
C LYS A 123 -2.41 -1.73 22.58
N GLN A 124 -2.96 -2.59 21.71
CA GLN A 124 -2.57 -4.00 21.65
C GLN A 124 -1.06 -4.18 21.40
N THR A 125 -0.52 -3.45 20.44
CA THR A 125 0.90 -3.58 20.08
C THR A 125 1.83 -2.95 21.12
N LEU A 126 1.40 -1.86 21.78
CA LEU A 126 2.10 -1.30 22.94
C LEU A 126 2.17 -2.31 24.09
N ASP A 127 1.07 -3.01 24.40
CA ASP A 127 1.03 -4.04 25.46
C ASP A 127 1.92 -5.25 25.12
N LEU A 128 2.16 -5.51 23.84
CA LEU A 128 3.18 -6.45 23.36
C LEU A 128 4.62 -5.90 23.45
N GLY A 129 4.79 -4.64 23.84
CA GLY A 129 6.08 -3.98 24.00
C GLY A 129 6.64 -3.36 22.73
N CYS A 130 5.80 -3.09 21.71
CA CYS A 130 6.24 -2.35 20.53
C CYS A 130 6.47 -0.87 20.85
N GLU A 131 7.50 -0.27 20.24
CA GLU A 131 7.91 1.11 20.43
C GLU A 131 7.62 1.97 19.19
N TYR A 132 7.52 1.35 18.01
CA TYR A 132 7.17 1.99 16.74
C TYR A 132 5.83 1.47 16.23
N PHE A 133 5.05 2.36 15.63
CA PHE A 133 3.80 2.01 14.96
C PHE A 133 3.82 2.55 13.54
N ILE A 134 4.08 1.67 12.56
CA ILE A 134 4.15 2.02 11.15
C ILE A 134 2.78 1.79 10.53
N MET A 135 2.24 2.80 9.84
CA MET A 135 0.92 2.67 9.23
C MET A 135 0.82 3.25 7.83
N GLU A 136 -0.01 2.62 7.01
CA GLU A 136 -0.44 3.17 5.74
C GLU A 136 -1.47 4.30 5.98
N VAL A 137 -1.30 5.44 5.31
CA VAL A 137 -2.23 6.58 5.36
C VAL A 137 -2.82 6.81 3.97
N SER A 138 -4.09 6.45 3.78
CA SER A 138 -4.82 6.65 2.53
C SER A 138 -5.33 8.09 2.39
N SER A 139 -5.62 8.54 1.16
CA SER A 139 -6.23 9.84 0.92
C SER A 139 -7.62 9.96 1.57
N HIS A 140 -8.40 8.88 1.55
CA HIS A 140 -9.68 8.81 2.27
C HIS A 140 -9.51 9.04 3.78
N ALA A 141 -8.46 8.46 4.38
CA ALA A 141 -8.20 8.62 5.81
C ALA A 141 -7.83 10.05 6.19
N ILE A 142 -7.08 10.75 5.32
CA ILE A 142 -6.75 12.16 5.50
C ILE A 142 -8.01 13.02 5.42
N ASP A 143 -8.80 12.84 4.37
CA ASP A 143 -10.01 13.60 4.11
C ASP A 143 -11.08 13.36 5.19
N GLN A 144 -11.29 12.08 5.53
CA GLN A 144 -12.26 11.66 6.54
C GLN A 144 -11.78 11.79 7.98
N LYS A 145 -10.60 12.37 8.24
CA LYS A 145 -10.03 12.56 9.59
C LYS A 145 -9.84 11.27 10.40
N ARG A 146 -9.58 10.13 9.74
CA ARG A 146 -9.35 8.83 10.44
C ARG A 146 -8.02 8.77 11.21
N ILE A 147 -7.18 9.78 11.07
CA ILE A 147 -5.90 9.93 11.77
C ILE A 147 -5.93 11.09 12.78
N GLU A 148 -7.14 11.53 13.15
CA GLU A 148 -7.35 12.63 14.10
C GLU A 148 -6.73 12.34 15.46
N GLY A 149 -5.96 13.30 15.98
CA GLY A 149 -5.28 13.18 17.27
C GLY A 149 -3.93 12.45 17.25
N LEU A 150 -3.60 11.73 16.16
CA LEU A 150 -2.30 11.06 16.07
C LEU A 150 -1.15 12.06 15.86
N GLU A 151 -0.13 11.95 16.70
CA GLU A 151 1.13 12.67 16.55
C GLU A 151 2.15 11.75 15.84
N PHE A 152 2.59 12.17 14.66
CA PHE A 152 3.54 11.38 13.89
C PHE A 152 4.99 11.77 14.24
N ALA A 153 5.82 10.76 14.47
CA ALA A 153 7.27 10.93 14.56
C ALA A 153 7.90 11.15 13.18
N LEU A 154 7.29 10.56 12.13
CA LEU A 154 7.74 10.71 10.74
C LEU A 154 6.55 10.55 9.78
N LYS A 155 6.50 11.41 8.76
CA LYS A 155 5.56 11.34 7.63
C LYS A 155 6.33 11.05 6.35
N VAL A 156 5.94 10.03 5.59
CA VAL A 156 6.66 9.58 4.39
C VAL A 156 5.78 9.72 3.15
N HIS A 157 6.34 10.35 2.12
CA HIS A 157 5.72 10.52 0.81
C HIS A 157 6.37 9.57 -0.21
N THR A 158 5.55 8.76 -0.89
CA THR A 158 6.03 7.90 -1.98
C THR A 158 5.87 8.56 -3.35
N ASN A 159 4.64 8.73 -3.83
CA ASN A 159 4.30 9.38 -5.10
C ASN A 159 2.83 9.80 -5.12
N VAL A 160 2.47 10.73 -6.00
CA VAL A 160 1.07 11.10 -6.26
C VAL A 160 0.80 11.17 -7.75
N THR A 161 0.11 10.15 -8.25
CA THR A 161 -0.40 10.08 -9.62
C THR A 161 -1.92 10.22 -9.64
N SER A 162 -2.64 9.58 -10.55
CA SER A 162 -4.10 9.62 -10.63
C SER A 162 -4.71 8.36 -10.01
N ASP A 163 -5.53 8.53 -8.97
CA ASP A 163 -6.29 7.42 -8.36
C ASP A 163 -7.52 7.97 -7.61
N HIS A 164 -8.51 7.11 -7.33
CA HIS A 164 -9.68 7.43 -6.53
C HIS A 164 -10.46 8.67 -7.01
N LEU A 165 -10.56 8.91 -8.33
CA LEU A 165 -11.29 10.05 -8.89
C LEU A 165 -12.80 9.90 -8.74
N ASP A 166 -13.30 8.69 -8.53
CA ASP A 166 -14.68 8.39 -8.12
C ASP A 166 -15.04 9.05 -6.78
N TYR A 167 -14.07 9.22 -5.90
CA TYR A 167 -14.23 9.89 -4.60
C TYR A 167 -13.80 11.35 -4.62
N HIS A 168 -12.61 11.66 -5.12
CA HIS A 168 -12.03 13.01 -5.09
C HIS A 168 -12.48 13.91 -6.24
N GLY A 169 -13.06 13.35 -7.30
CA GLY A 169 -13.54 14.07 -8.48
C GLY A 169 -12.43 14.48 -9.45
N THR A 170 -11.35 15.10 -8.98
CA THR A 170 -10.24 15.58 -9.82
C THR A 170 -8.87 15.18 -9.25
N VAL A 171 -7.85 15.17 -10.12
CA VAL A 171 -6.45 14.91 -9.73
C VAL A 171 -5.93 16.02 -8.80
N GLU A 172 -6.34 17.27 -9.04
CA GLU A 172 -5.97 18.45 -8.26
C GLU A 172 -6.49 18.32 -6.82
N GLU A 173 -7.74 17.89 -6.64
CA GLU A 173 -8.33 17.66 -5.33
C GLU A 173 -7.66 16.50 -4.60
N TYR A 174 -7.37 15.40 -5.30
CA TYR A 174 -6.62 14.28 -4.75
C TYR A 174 -5.22 14.69 -4.25
N ARG A 175 -4.50 15.50 -5.04
CA ARG A 175 -3.20 16.09 -4.66
C ARG A 175 -3.34 17.04 -3.46
N ARG A 176 -4.37 17.86 -3.45
CA ARG A 176 -4.65 18.78 -2.34
C ARG A 176 -4.87 18.03 -1.03
N VAL A 177 -5.72 16.99 -1.05
CA VAL A 177 -6.00 16.18 0.13
C VAL A 177 -4.73 15.51 0.66
N LYS A 178 -3.92 14.88 -0.21
CA LYS A 178 -2.64 14.27 0.24
C LYS A 178 -1.66 15.30 0.80
N SER A 179 -1.64 16.50 0.25
CA SER A 179 -0.80 17.61 0.72
C SER A 179 -1.13 18.05 2.14
N LEU A 180 -2.39 17.92 2.59
CA LEU A 180 -2.79 18.22 3.97
C LEU A 180 -2.00 17.41 5.01
N PHE A 181 -1.58 16.19 4.66
CA PHE A 181 -0.79 15.35 5.55
C PHE A 181 0.60 15.93 5.85
N PHE A 182 1.14 16.75 4.96
CA PHE A 182 2.47 17.35 5.06
C PHE A 182 2.47 18.84 5.41
N ALA A 183 1.32 19.39 5.82
CA ALA A 183 1.15 20.83 6.04
C ALA A 183 1.76 21.33 7.36
N ASP A 184 1.96 20.47 8.34
CA ASP A 184 2.52 20.80 9.67
C ASP A 184 4.05 20.70 9.71
N GLU A 185 4.64 20.93 10.90
CA GLU A 185 6.09 20.90 11.12
C GLU A 185 6.65 19.51 11.44
N THR A 186 5.82 18.47 11.49
CA THR A 186 6.26 17.08 11.73
C THR A 186 7.41 16.72 10.79
N PRO A 187 8.46 16.02 11.28
CA PRO A 187 9.51 15.48 10.41
C PRO A 187 8.92 14.69 9.23
N LYS A 188 9.42 14.95 8.03
CA LYS A 188 8.91 14.30 6.82
C LYS A 188 10.03 13.92 5.87
N LEU A 189 9.83 12.77 5.21
CA LEU A 189 10.70 12.25 4.17
C LEU A 189 9.92 12.22 2.84
N LEU A 190 10.37 13.01 1.86
CA LEU A 190 9.65 13.28 0.63
C LEU A 190 10.40 12.74 -0.59
N ASN A 191 9.67 12.10 -1.50
CA ASN A 191 10.23 11.72 -2.80
C ASN A 191 10.52 12.97 -3.64
N LYS A 192 11.80 13.25 -3.88
CA LYS A 192 12.23 14.45 -4.60
C LYS A 192 11.87 14.41 -6.07
N ASP A 193 11.84 13.22 -6.67
CA ASP A 193 11.50 13.02 -8.08
C ASP A 193 9.99 13.22 -8.34
N ASP A 194 9.14 13.14 -7.29
CA ASP A 194 7.68 13.37 -7.36
C ASP A 194 7.24 14.67 -6.65
N ILE A 195 8.12 15.43 -6.05
CA ILE A 195 7.85 16.54 -5.12
C ILE A 195 6.90 17.61 -5.68
N LYS A 196 6.88 17.79 -7.01
CA LYS A 196 6.02 18.75 -7.72
C LYS A 196 4.52 18.44 -7.60
N ASN A 197 4.17 17.23 -7.20
CA ASN A 197 2.79 16.77 -7.11
C ASN A 197 2.16 17.00 -5.73
N ILE A 198 2.92 17.53 -4.75
CA ILE A 198 2.43 17.85 -3.40
C ILE A 198 2.87 19.23 -2.95
N THR A 199 2.08 19.82 -2.04
CA THR A 199 2.46 20.99 -1.25
C THR A 199 2.78 20.54 0.18
N TYR A 200 3.80 21.11 0.80
CA TYR A 200 4.26 20.72 2.13
C TYR A 200 4.87 21.88 2.90
N ASN A 201 4.90 21.78 4.22
CA ASN A 201 5.68 22.68 5.07
C ASN A 201 7.17 22.28 5.00
N PRO A 202 8.10 23.21 4.67
CA PRO A 202 9.52 22.89 4.53
C PRO A 202 10.23 22.59 5.85
N ILE A 203 9.65 22.96 7.00
CA ILE A 203 10.23 22.67 8.32
C ILE A 203 10.24 21.16 8.55
N GLY A 204 11.39 20.62 8.98
CA GLY A 204 11.57 19.19 9.20
C GLY A 204 11.54 18.32 7.93
N ALA A 205 11.59 18.93 6.73
CA ALA A 205 11.56 18.20 5.48
C ALA A 205 12.95 17.69 5.07
N HIS A 206 13.03 16.37 4.90
CA HIS A 206 14.13 15.65 4.25
C HIS A 206 13.61 15.06 2.94
N SER A 207 14.51 14.66 2.06
CA SER A 207 14.13 14.08 0.78
C SER A 207 14.98 12.87 0.41
N TYR A 208 14.40 11.98 -0.37
CA TYR A 208 15.13 10.93 -1.06
C TYR A 208 14.89 11.05 -2.57
N GLY A 209 15.84 10.56 -3.39
CA GLY A 209 15.70 10.66 -4.85
C GLY A 209 16.70 9.80 -5.59
N VAL A 210 16.29 9.41 -6.82
CA VAL A 210 17.09 8.65 -7.78
C VAL A 210 17.65 9.59 -8.85
N ASP A 211 16.83 10.46 -9.42
CA ASP A 211 17.23 11.40 -10.47
C ASP A 211 17.58 12.78 -9.89
N GLU A 212 16.69 13.33 -9.08
CA GLU A 212 16.83 14.67 -8.51
C GLU A 212 17.80 14.74 -7.31
N PRO A 213 18.47 15.85 -7.07
CA PRO A 213 19.27 16.05 -5.87
C PRO A 213 18.44 15.95 -4.59
N ALA A 214 18.85 15.10 -3.65
CA ALA A 214 18.09 14.80 -2.44
C ALA A 214 19.00 14.63 -1.22
N THR A 215 18.41 14.65 -0.01
CA THR A 215 19.12 14.38 1.25
C THR A 215 19.69 12.95 1.29
N PHE A 216 18.86 11.97 0.88
CA PHE A 216 19.27 10.59 0.62
C PHE A 216 19.28 10.40 -0.91
N LYS A 217 20.46 10.30 -1.49
CA LYS A 217 20.64 10.31 -2.95
C LYS A 217 21.20 8.99 -3.45
N VAL A 218 20.55 8.39 -4.43
CA VAL A 218 21.12 7.29 -5.22
C VAL A 218 22.22 7.88 -6.12
N GLN A 219 23.42 7.33 -6.06
CA GLN A 219 24.56 7.76 -6.88
C GLN A 219 24.69 6.91 -8.15
N ALA A 220 24.48 5.60 -8.01
CA ALA A 220 24.49 4.64 -9.11
C ALA A 220 23.65 3.44 -8.71
N PHE A 221 23.06 2.75 -9.70
CA PHE A 221 22.30 1.54 -9.47
C PHE A 221 22.34 0.57 -10.65
N SER A 222 22.03 -0.69 -10.38
CA SER A 222 21.80 -1.76 -11.37
C SER A 222 20.51 -2.51 -11.02
N LEU A 223 19.74 -2.90 -12.04
CA LEU A 223 18.49 -3.67 -11.91
C LEU A 223 18.58 -5.05 -12.57
N LEU A 224 19.78 -5.52 -12.92
CA LEU A 224 19.97 -6.75 -13.72
C LEU A 224 19.62 -8.03 -12.94
N HIS A 225 20.04 -8.11 -11.67
CA HIS A 225 19.85 -9.29 -10.81
C HIS A 225 19.30 -8.87 -9.44
N GLY A 226 18.10 -8.27 -9.44
CA GLY A 226 17.59 -7.54 -8.30
C GLY A 226 18.07 -6.09 -8.35
N ILE A 227 18.04 -5.39 -7.21
CA ILE A 227 18.43 -3.99 -7.09
C ILE A 227 19.78 -3.93 -6.35
N THR A 228 20.79 -3.38 -6.98
CA THR A 228 22.03 -2.98 -6.30
C THR A 228 22.17 -1.47 -6.44
N ALA A 229 22.34 -0.74 -5.34
CA ALA A 229 22.47 0.71 -5.40
C ALA A 229 23.49 1.26 -4.41
N GLY A 230 24.35 2.16 -4.89
CA GLY A 230 25.19 3.03 -4.07
C GLY A 230 24.41 4.28 -3.71
N ILE A 231 24.35 4.60 -2.41
CA ILE A 231 23.59 5.72 -1.87
C ILE A 231 24.45 6.63 -1.00
N LYS A 232 24.03 7.90 -0.91
CA LYS A 232 24.70 8.92 -0.12
C LYS A 232 23.72 9.63 0.80
N TYR A 233 24.12 9.82 2.05
CA TYR A 233 23.47 10.68 3.03
C TYR A 233 24.50 11.55 3.73
N LEU A 234 24.43 12.86 3.52
CA LEU A 234 25.42 13.84 4.02
C LEU A 234 26.85 13.47 3.57
N LYS A 235 27.69 13.02 4.51
CA LYS A 235 29.08 12.59 4.26
C LYS A 235 29.25 11.08 4.21
N SER A 236 28.19 10.32 4.52
CA SER A 236 28.19 8.85 4.52
C SER A 236 27.76 8.33 3.17
N GLU A 237 28.40 7.27 2.72
CA GLU A 237 28.07 6.53 1.50
C GLU A 237 28.00 5.04 1.85
N ALA A 238 27.02 4.34 1.31
CA ALA A 238 26.85 2.90 1.51
C ALA A 238 26.30 2.25 0.24
N THR A 239 26.41 0.94 0.14
CA THR A 239 25.82 0.17 -0.95
C THR A 239 24.91 -0.91 -0.37
N PHE A 240 23.75 -1.12 -0.97
CA PHE A 240 22.87 -2.21 -0.62
C PHE A 240 22.57 -3.09 -1.83
N HIS A 241 22.17 -4.32 -1.54
CA HIS A 241 21.59 -5.27 -2.48
C HIS A 241 20.20 -5.68 -2.02
N SER A 242 19.27 -5.87 -2.97
CA SER A 242 17.93 -6.39 -2.69
C SER A 242 17.50 -7.35 -3.80
N PRO A 243 16.84 -8.47 -3.46
CA PRO A 243 16.27 -9.39 -4.45
C PRO A 243 15.05 -8.82 -5.18
N MET A 244 14.52 -7.68 -4.74
CA MET A 244 13.38 -7.02 -5.38
C MET A 244 13.72 -6.56 -6.80
N VAL A 245 12.71 -6.45 -7.65
CA VAL A 245 12.85 -6.06 -9.05
C VAL A 245 12.09 -4.75 -9.32
N GLY A 246 12.56 -4.02 -10.34
CA GLY A 246 11.91 -2.81 -10.84
C GLY A 246 12.36 -1.51 -10.17
N LEU A 247 12.47 -0.45 -11.00
CA LEU A 247 12.95 0.87 -10.57
C LEU A 247 12.10 1.47 -9.43
N PHE A 248 10.78 1.30 -9.47
CA PHE A 248 9.91 1.83 -8.41
C PHE A 248 10.19 1.18 -7.04
N ASN A 249 10.71 -0.05 -6.99
CA ASN A 249 11.14 -0.67 -5.74
C ASN A 249 12.46 -0.09 -5.23
N LEU A 250 13.33 0.43 -6.10
CA LEU A 250 14.46 1.25 -5.65
C LEU A 250 13.96 2.50 -4.89
N PHE A 251 12.93 3.20 -5.41
CA PHE A 251 12.30 4.31 -4.69
C PHE A 251 11.68 3.88 -3.36
N ASN A 252 10.99 2.73 -3.32
CA ASN A 252 10.39 2.19 -2.09
C ASN A 252 11.46 1.87 -1.03
N LEU A 253 12.56 1.24 -1.44
CA LEU A 253 13.70 0.93 -0.56
C LEU A 253 14.38 2.21 -0.06
N MET A 254 14.58 3.21 -0.91
CA MET A 254 15.14 4.51 -0.51
C MET A 254 14.26 5.22 0.53
N ALA A 255 12.92 5.17 0.36
CA ALA A 255 11.97 5.69 1.35
C ALA A 255 12.11 4.95 2.69
N ALA A 256 12.26 3.62 2.67
CA ALA A 256 12.41 2.82 3.88
C ALA A 256 13.76 3.06 4.57
N ILE A 257 14.88 3.05 3.83
CA ILE A 257 16.23 3.33 4.35
C ILE A 257 16.27 4.72 5.00
N GLY A 258 15.81 5.75 4.29
CA GLY A 258 15.78 7.12 4.83
C GLY A 258 14.88 7.24 6.06
N SER A 259 13.74 6.54 6.09
CA SER A 259 12.84 6.52 7.25
C SER A 259 13.50 5.89 8.47
N VAL A 260 14.13 4.73 8.32
CA VAL A 260 14.81 4.04 9.43
C VAL A 260 15.98 4.86 9.95
N GLN A 261 16.77 5.49 9.07
CA GLN A 261 17.86 6.37 9.49
C GLN A 261 17.35 7.57 10.30
N MET A 262 16.26 8.23 9.85
CA MET A 262 15.66 9.37 10.56
C MET A 262 15.05 8.99 11.92
N LEU A 263 14.50 7.77 12.05
CA LEU A 263 13.86 7.28 13.27
C LEU A 263 14.86 6.81 14.33
N THR A 264 15.95 6.18 13.90
CA THR A 264 16.89 5.47 14.79
C THR A 264 18.24 6.18 14.92
N GLY A 265 18.65 6.98 13.91
CA GLY A 265 19.98 7.57 13.81
C GLY A 265 21.10 6.57 13.51
N ARG A 266 20.77 5.31 13.17
CA ARG A 266 21.76 4.28 12.83
C ARG A 266 22.53 4.65 11.57
N SER A 267 23.73 4.07 11.40
CA SER A 267 24.56 4.31 10.23
C SER A 267 23.89 3.80 8.94
N LEU A 268 24.26 4.37 7.78
CA LEU A 268 23.79 3.83 6.51
C LEU A 268 24.25 2.39 6.28
N ASP A 269 25.46 2.04 6.73
CA ASP A 269 26.00 0.70 6.54
C ASP A 269 25.16 -0.33 7.28
N ASP A 270 24.82 -0.10 8.57
CA ASP A 270 23.98 -1.00 9.35
C ASP A 270 22.58 -1.20 8.69
N ILE A 271 22.00 -0.11 8.18
CA ILE A 271 20.68 -0.18 7.53
C ILE A 271 20.78 -0.89 6.18
N CYS A 272 21.81 -0.61 5.38
CA CYS A 272 22.00 -1.24 4.07
C CYS A 272 22.26 -2.74 4.18
N GLU A 273 22.89 -3.21 5.25
CA GLU A 273 23.16 -4.63 5.50
C GLU A 273 21.86 -5.45 5.63
N VAL A 274 20.82 -4.89 6.26
CA VAL A 274 19.55 -5.61 6.45
C VAL A 274 18.60 -5.52 5.25
N VAL A 275 18.89 -4.69 4.25
CA VAL A 275 17.99 -4.52 3.07
C VAL A 275 17.82 -5.82 2.29
N GLU A 276 18.86 -6.67 2.18
CA GLU A 276 18.81 -7.90 1.40
C GLU A 276 17.86 -8.97 2.00
N ASN A 277 17.56 -8.88 3.30
CA ASN A 277 16.64 -9.78 3.98
C ASN A 277 15.18 -9.52 3.57
N PHE A 278 14.88 -8.35 3.03
CA PHE A 278 13.54 -7.99 2.59
C PHE A 278 13.32 -8.32 1.11
N ALA A 279 12.67 -9.44 0.85
CA ALA A 279 12.35 -9.90 -0.50
C ALA A 279 11.09 -9.25 -1.11
N GLY A 280 10.47 -8.28 -0.44
CA GLY A 280 9.24 -7.62 -0.85
C GLY A 280 8.00 -8.09 -0.10
N VAL A 281 6.84 -7.65 -0.57
CA VAL A 281 5.54 -7.98 0.00
C VAL A 281 4.81 -8.93 -0.95
N SER A 282 4.20 -9.95 -0.39
CA SER A 282 3.41 -10.92 -1.16
C SER A 282 2.37 -10.21 -2.05
N GLY A 283 2.30 -10.57 -3.34
CA GLY A 283 1.45 -9.93 -4.32
C GLY A 283 1.88 -8.51 -4.75
N ARG A 284 3.12 -8.12 -4.46
CA ARG A 284 3.72 -6.85 -4.90
C ARG A 284 5.03 -7.14 -5.62
N MET A 285 5.01 -7.21 -6.95
CA MET A 285 6.11 -7.69 -7.79
C MET A 285 6.70 -9.01 -7.26
N GLU A 286 5.83 -9.88 -6.79
CA GLU A 286 6.23 -11.19 -6.27
C GLU A 286 6.68 -12.11 -7.40
N VAL A 287 7.93 -12.52 -7.38
CA VAL A 287 8.45 -13.53 -8.29
C VAL A 287 7.95 -14.91 -7.84
N VAL A 288 6.90 -15.40 -8.49
CA VAL A 288 6.26 -16.70 -8.17
C VAL A 288 7.04 -17.86 -8.78
N SER A 289 7.65 -17.64 -9.94
CA SER A 289 8.58 -18.59 -10.59
C SER A 289 9.73 -17.81 -11.22
N LYS A 290 10.95 -18.40 -11.16
CA LYS A 290 12.15 -17.84 -11.81
C LYS A 290 12.39 -18.42 -13.20
N ASP A 291 11.93 -19.62 -13.43
CA ASP A 291 12.06 -20.33 -14.71
C ASP A 291 10.84 -21.25 -14.90
N PRO A 292 9.89 -20.87 -15.80
CA PRO A 292 9.80 -19.59 -16.49
C PRO A 292 9.59 -18.41 -15.53
N LEU A 293 10.00 -17.20 -15.93
CA LEU A 293 9.86 -16.02 -15.09
C LEU A 293 8.40 -15.55 -15.02
N VAL A 294 7.78 -15.68 -13.85
CA VAL A 294 6.40 -15.26 -13.60
C VAL A 294 6.35 -14.34 -12.38
N ILE A 295 5.74 -13.17 -12.55
CA ILE A 295 5.60 -12.15 -11.50
C ILE A 295 4.13 -11.81 -11.30
N VAL A 296 3.70 -11.77 -10.04
CA VAL A 296 2.33 -11.37 -9.64
C VAL A 296 2.37 -10.01 -8.96
N ASP A 297 1.47 -9.10 -9.38
CA ASP A 297 1.37 -7.76 -8.78
C ASP A 297 -0.09 -7.29 -8.62
N PHE A 298 -0.29 -6.40 -7.67
CA PHE A 298 -1.60 -5.80 -7.36
C PHE A 298 -1.97 -4.61 -8.27
N ALA A 299 -1.16 -4.24 -9.24
CA ALA A 299 -1.43 -3.13 -10.15
C ALA A 299 -2.79 -3.29 -10.83
N HIS A 300 -3.77 -2.48 -10.42
CA HIS A 300 -5.18 -2.51 -10.85
C HIS A 300 -5.66 -1.15 -11.35
N THR A 301 -4.73 -0.23 -11.59
CA THR A 301 -4.94 1.09 -12.21
C THR A 301 -4.06 1.22 -13.44
N ASP A 302 -4.42 2.10 -14.36
CA ASP A 302 -3.62 2.41 -15.54
C ASP A 302 -2.20 2.88 -15.19
N ASP A 303 -2.07 3.79 -14.20
CA ASP A 303 -0.75 4.27 -13.72
C ASP A 303 0.07 3.15 -13.04
N GLY A 304 -0.59 2.30 -12.22
CA GLY A 304 0.06 1.16 -11.59
C GLY A 304 0.57 0.14 -12.62
N MET A 305 -0.27 -0.20 -13.62
CA MET A 305 0.12 -1.08 -14.73
C MET A 305 1.26 -0.47 -15.54
N HIS A 306 1.18 0.83 -15.84
CA HIS A 306 2.23 1.54 -16.56
C HIS A 306 3.57 1.43 -15.84
N ALA A 307 3.59 1.68 -14.52
CA ALA A 307 4.81 1.58 -13.71
C ALA A 307 5.40 0.17 -13.70
N VAL A 308 4.56 -0.86 -13.54
CA VAL A 308 5.00 -2.26 -13.55
C VAL A 308 5.53 -2.66 -14.91
N LEU A 309 4.78 -2.39 -15.98
CA LEU A 309 5.17 -2.75 -17.36
C LEU A 309 6.42 -2.00 -17.83
N ASP A 310 6.53 -0.69 -17.55
CA ASP A 310 7.73 0.11 -17.89
C ASP A 310 8.97 -0.39 -17.16
N SER A 311 8.83 -0.90 -15.94
CA SER A 311 9.95 -1.46 -15.18
C SER A 311 10.55 -2.73 -15.79
N MET A 312 9.81 -3.40 -16.69
CA MET A 312 10.21 -4.63 -17.40
C MET A 312 10.40 -4.44 -18.91
N LYS A 313 10.36 -3.21 -19.43
CA LYS A 313 10.38 -2.87 -20.86
C LYS A 313 11.59 -3.36 -21.64
N ASP A 314 12.68 -3.70 -20.96
CA ASP A 314 13.89 -4.26 -21.57
C ASP A 314 13.78 -5.79 -21.83
N ARG A 315 12.62 -6.38 -21.53
CA ARG A 315 12.28 -7.79 -21.76
C ARG A 315 11.05 -7.91 -22.66
N ASP A 316 10.88 -9.05 -23.30
CA ASP A 316 9.61 -9.42 -23.89
C ASP A 316 8.59 -9.69 -22.78
N ILE A 317 7.41 -9.09 -22.89
CA ILE A 317 6.38 -9.09 -21.84
C ILE A 317 5.12 -9.78 -22.35
N SER A 318 4.69 -10.82 -21.63
CA SER A 318 3.30 -11.29 -21.62
C SER A 318 2.58 -10.72 -20.41
N VAL A 319 1.33 -10.24 -20.56
CA VAL A 319 0.54 -9.73 -19.44
C VAL A 319 -0.84 -10.35 -19.36
N VAL A 320 -1.24 -10.79 -18.15
CA VAL A 320 -2.60 -11.22 -17.81
C VAL A 320 -3.19 -10.20 -16.84
N PHE A 321 -4.34 -9.61 -17.18
CA PHE A 321 -4.99 -8.65 -16.29
C PHE A 321 -6.48 -8.54 -16.53
N GLY A 322 -7.20 -7.99 -15.55
CA GLY A 322 -8.61 -7.64 -15.62
C GLY A 322 -8.90 -6.35 -14.86
N ALA A 323 -10.18 -5.98 -14.80
CA ALA A 323 -10.64 -4.85 -14.03
C ALA A 323 -11.80 -5.24 -13.11
N GLY A 324 -11.89 -4.60 -11.93
CA GLY A 324 -12.98 -4.82 -11.00
C GLY A 324 -14.31 -4.24 -11.50
N GLY A 325 -15.39 -4.98 -11.29
CA GLY A 325 -16.77 -4.49 -11.44
C GLY A 325 -17.15 -3.52 -10.31
N ASN A 326 -18.21 -2.74 -10.52
CA ASN A 326 -18.72 -1.72 -9.59
C ASN A 326 -17.63 -0.70 -9.18
N ARG A 327 -16.75 -0.36 -10.13
CA ARG A 327 -15.65 0.60 -10.00
C ARG A 327 -15.64 1.56 -11.18
N ASP A 328 -14.69 2.53 -11.18
CA ASP A 328 -14.51 3.47 -12.29
C ASP A 328 -14.33 2.72 -13.63
N LYS A 329 -15.36 2.84 -14.50
CA LYS A 329 -15.33 2.25 -15.85
C LYS A 329 -14.35 2.97 -16.77
N GLY A 330 -14.12 4.27 -16.53
CA GLY A 330 -13.23 5.10 -17.35
C GLY A 330 -11.77 4.64 -17.32
N LYS A 331 -11.33 3.94 -16.26
CA LYS A 331 -9.97 3.39 -16.20
C LYS A 331 -9.76 2.16 -17.09
N ARG A 332 -10.84 1.40 -17.44
CA ARG A 332 -10.74 0.13 -18.17
C ARG A 332 -10.05 0.28 -19.53
N PRO A 333 -10.47 1.22 -20.41
CA PRO A 333 -9.77 1.45 -21.68
C PRO A 333 -8.31 1.93 -21.47
N ARG A 334 -8.06 2.74 -20.43
CA ARG A 334 -6.70 3.23 -20.14
C ARG A 334 -5.77 2.10 -19.70
N MET A 335 -6.27 1.14 -18.91
CA MET A 335 -5.54 -0.08 -18.54
C MET A 335 -5.20 -0.92 -19.78
N GLY A 336 -6.16 -1.08 -20.70
CA GLY A 336 -5.93 -1.70 -22.01
C GLY A 336 -4.83 -0.99 -22.80
N ALA A 337 -4.89 0.33 -22.90
CA ALA A 337 -3.87 1.14 -23.59
C ALA A 337 -2.48 1.02 -22.94
N ALA A 338 -2.40 0.96 -21.60
CA ALA A 338 -1.15 0.73 -20.89
C ALA A 338 -0.55 -0.64 -21.26
N ALA A 339 -1.34 -1.71 -21.22
CA ALA A 339 -0.90 -3.04 -21.66
C ALA A 339 -0.45 -3.04 -23.13
N GLY A 340 -1.24 -2.43 -24.02
CA GLY A 340 -0.95 -2.35 -25.46
C GLY A 340 0.31 -1.57 -25.82
N ARG A 341 0.84 -0.75 -24.91
CA ARG A 341 2.08 0.01 -25.13
C ARG A 341 3.34 -0.82 -24.91
N TYR A 342 3.31 -1.79 -23.99
CA TYR A 342 4.50 -2.49 -23.54
C TYR A 342 4.52 -3.98 -23.86
N ALA A 343 3.34 -4.64 -23.85
CA ALA A 343 3.30 -6.09 -23.88
C ALA A 343 3.28 -6.66 -25.28
N ASN A 344 4.06 -7.73 -25.47
CA ASN A 344 4.13 -8.52 -26.72
C ASN A 344 2.92 -9.45 -26.85
N LYS A 345 2.38 -9.97 -25.72
CA LYS A 345 1.17 -10.80 -25.66
C LYS A 345 0.28 -10.30 -24.52
N ILE A 346 -1.02 -10.17 -24.77
CA ILE A 346 -1.97 -9.57 -23.84
C ILE A 346 -3.15 -10.52 -23.64
N TYR A 347 -3.39 -10.89 -22.39
CA TYR A 347 -4.52 -11.72 -21.97
C TYR A 347 -5.45 -10.90 -21.07
N VAL A 348 -6.62 -10.52 -21.61
CA VAL A 348 -7.66 -9.79 -20.87
C VAL A 348 -8.61 -10.79 -20.25
N THR A 349 -8.80 -10.70 -18.92
CA THR A 349 -9.57 -11.69 -18.16
C THR A 349 -10.39 -11.04 -17.04
N SER A 350 -11.16 -11.85 -16.29
CA SER A 350 -11.86 -11.36 -15.11
C SER A 350 -10.90 -11.09 -13.95
N ASP A 351 -11.20 -10.04 -13.21
CA ASP A 351 -10.67 -9.77 -11.88
C ASP A 351 -11.76 -10.15 -10.85
N ASN A 352 -12.37 -9.19 -10.16
CA ASN A 352 -13.56 -9.33 -9.34
C ASN A 352 -14.75 -8.68 -10.07
N PRO A 353 -15.52 -9.41 -10.88
CA PRO A 353 -16.62 -8.81 -11.67
C PRO A 353 -17.75 -8.28 -10.81
N ARG A 354 -17.90 -8.73 -9.57
CA ARG A 354 -18.97 -8.36 -8.65
C ARG A 354 -20.36 -8.54 -9.28
N ASP A 355 -21.13 -7.45 -9.41
CA ASP A 355 -22.48 -7.50 -9.98
C ASP A 355 -22.51 -7.24 -11.50
N GLU A 356 -21.35 -6.96 -12.11
CA GLU A 356 -21.27 -6.73 -13.56
C GLU A 356 -21.00 -8.04 -14.33
N VAL A 357 -21.48 -8.09 -15.57
CA VAL A 357 -21.21 -9.20 -16.49
C VAL A 357 -19.74 -9.17 -16.89
N PRO A 358 -18.97 -10.25 -16.67
CA PRO A 358 -17.55 -10.28 -16.94
C PRO A 358 -17.18 -9.85 -18.37
N GLU A 359 -17.92 -10.33 -19.37
CA GLU A 359 -17.68 -10.05 -20.79
C GLU A 359 -17.76 -8.54 -21.10
N GLN A 360 -18.68 -7.80 -20.44
CA GLN A 360 -18.81 -6.34 -20.61
C GLN A 360 -17.58 -5.60 -20.06
N ILE A 361 -17.03 -6.10 -18.96
CA ILE A 361 -15.79 -5.53 -18.40
C ILE A 361 -14.63 -5.75 -19.36
N LEU A 362 -14.53 -6.94 -19.94
CA LEU A 362 -13.50 -7.25 -20.95
C LEU A 362 -13.66 -6.36 -22.19
N GLU A 363 -14.90 -6.18 -22.69
CA GLU A 363 -15.20 -5.29 -23.84
C GLU A 363 -14.73 -3.86 -23.55
N ASP A 364 -15.00 -3.31 -22.38
CA ASP A 364 -14.53 -1.97 -21.99
C ASP A 364 -12.99 -1.85 -22.00
N ILE A 365 -12.28 -2.91 -21.57
CA ILE A 365 -10.80 -2.96 -21.62
C ILE A 365 -10.32 -3.01 -23.07
N LEU A 366 -10.96 -3.84 -23.90
CA LEU A 366 -10.60 -4.04 -25.31
C LEU A 366 -10.71 -2.78 -26.15
N VAL A 367 -11.53 -1.79 -25.74
CA VAL A 367 -11.56 -0.46 -26.39
C VAL A 367 -10.18 0.19 -26.41
N GLY A 368 -9.39 0.01 -25.34
CA GLY A 368 -8.01 0.54 -25.26
C GLY A 368 -6.98 -0.26 -26.07
N LEU A 369 -7.36 -1.40 -26.63
CA LEU A 369 -6.52 -2.33 -27.38
C LEU A 369 -6.90 -2.41 -28.86
N LEU A 370 -7.75 -1.50 -29.36
CA LEU A 370 -8.16 -1.46 -30.76
C LEU A 370 -6.96 -1.39 -31.71
N GLY A 371 -6.94 -2.28 -32.72
CA GLY A 371 -5.86 -2.38 -33.70
C GLY A 371 -4.63 -3.17 -33.21
N LYS A 372 -4.72 -3.88 -32.11
CA LYS A 372 -3.69 -4.83 -31.64
C LYS A 372 -4.08 -6.25 -32.02
N ASP A 373 -3.16 -7.01 -32.60
CA ASP A 373 -3.38 -8.39 -33.06
C ASP A 373 -2.94 -9.44 -32.04
N ASN A 374 -2.26 -9.00 -30.98
CA ASN A 374 -1.64 -9.83 -29.95
C ASN A 374 -2.50 -9.94 -28.67
N VAL A 375 -3.82 -9.82 -28.79
CA VAL A 375 -4.77 -9.78 -27.67
C VAL A 375 -5.65 -11.02 -27.65
N THR A 376 -5.71 -11.67 -26.49
CA THR A 376 -6.63 -12.78 -26.21
C THR A 376 -7.57 -12.38 -25.07
N ALA A 377 -8.88 -12.49 -25.27
CA ALA A 377 -9.87 -12.25 -24.24
C ALA A 377 -10.44 -13.60 -23.75
N CYS A 378 -10.35 -13.84 -22.44
CA CYS A 378 -10.84 -15.06 -21.80
C CYS A 378 -11.40 -14.73 -20.40
N PRO A 379 -12.74 -14.82 -20.18
CA PRO A 379 -13.33 -14.50 -18.87
C PRO A 379 -12.86 -15.42 -17.73
N ASP A 380 -12.50 -16.67 -18.02
CA ASP A 380 -11.94 -17.60 -17.05
C ASP A 380 -10.46 -17.23 -16.76
N ARG A 381 -10.20 -16.70 -15.58
CA ARG A 381 -8.86 -16.23 -15.19
C ARG A 381 -7.83 -17.36 -15.09
N LYS A 382 -8.22 -18.54 -14.58
CA LYS A 382 -7.32 -19.71 -14.51
C LYS A 382 -6.91 -20.17 -15.90
N LEU A 383 -7.88 -20.20 -16.83
CA LEU A 383 -7.63 -20.55 -18.22
C LEU A 383 -6.76 -19.50 -18.92
N ALA A 384 -7.00 -18.20 -18.68
CA ALA A 384 -6.17 -17.12 -19.24
C ALA A 384 -4.70 -17.22 -18.77
N ILE A 385 -4.47 -17.47 -17.46
CA ILE A 385 -3.12 -17.71 -16.90
C ILE A 385 -2.49 -18.94 -17.56
N LYS A 386 -3.24 -20.03 -17.70
CA LYS A 386 -2.75 -21.25 -18.36
C LYS A 386 -2.33 -20.98 -19.81
N MET A 387 -3.16 -20.27 -20.59
CA MET A 387 -2.85 -19.91 -21.99
C MET A 387 -1.58 -19.06 -22.08
N ALA A 388 -1.40 -18.11 -21.15
CA ALA A 388 -0.21 -17.27 -21.09
C ALA A 388 1.06 -18.08 -20.76
N LEU A 389 0.99 -18.99 -19.77
CA LEU A 389 2.10 -19.89 -19.41
C LEU A 389 2.45 -20.89 -20.50
N ASP A 390 1.46 -21.38 -21.26
CA ASP A 390 1.70 -22.32 -22.37
C ASP A 390 2.30 -21.64 -23.60
N ALA A 391 2.08 -20.33 -23.76
CA ALA A 391 2.60 -19.51 -24.86
C ALA A 391 3.86 -18.72 -24.50
N GLN A 392 4.36 -18.84 -23.26
CA GLN A 392 5.55 -18.12 -22.80
C GLN A 392 6.82 -18.65 -23.46
N GLU A 393 7.64 -17.74 -23.97
CA GLU A 393 8.89 -18.04 -24.65
C GLU A 393 10.10 -17.89 -23.69
N GLU A 394 11.24 -18.46 -24.07
CA GLU A 394 12.47 -18.34 -23.28
C GLU A 394 12.91 -16.87 -23.15
N GLY A 395 13.19 -16.43 -21.94
CA GLY A 395 13.59 -15.04 -21.64
C GLY A 395 12.42 -14.05 -21.49
N GLU A 396 11.20 -14.45 -21.85
CA GLU A 396 9.98 -13.65 -21.67
C GLU A 396 9.57 -13.59 -20.18
N VAL A 397 9.03 -12.44 -19.73
CA VAL A 397 8.41 -12.31 -18.43
C VAL A 397 6.89 -12.36 -18.55
N LEU A 398 6.25 -13.21 -17.75
CA LEU A 398 4.80 -13.21 -17.59
C LEU A 398 4.43 -12.38 -16.36
N LEU A 399 3.68 -11.30 -16.57
CA LEU A 399 3.12 -10.44 -15.53
C LEU A 399 1.64 -10.75 -15.33
N ILE A 400 1.23 -11.10 -14.11
CA ILE A 400 -0.17 -11.33 -13.74
C ILE A 400 -0.57 -10.20 -12.81
N LEU A 401 -1.46 -9.32 -13.29
CA LEU A 401 -1.78 -8.05 -12.64
C LEU A 401 -3.23 -7.99 -12.15
N GLY A 402 -3.45 -7.18 -11.11
CA GLY A 402 -4.75 -6.81 -10.56
C GLY A 402 -4.99 -7.33 -9.16
N LYS A 403 -4.88 -8.63 -8.92
CA LYS A 403 -5.24 -9.27 -7.64
C LYS A 403 -4.11 -9.30 -6.61
N GLY A 404 -2.86 -9.38 -7.06
CA GLY A 404 -1.72 -9.45 -6.14
C GLY A 404 -1.85 -10.58 -5.12
N ASP A 405 -2.03 -10.24 -3.83
CA ASP A 405 -2.19 -11.18 -2.72
C ASP A 405 -3.66 -11.48 -2.37
N GLU A 406 -4.63 -11.08 -3.21
CA GLU A 406 -6.02 -11.48 -3.03
C GLU A 406 -6.19 -12.98 -3.23
N ASP A 407 -6.86 -13.63 -2.28
CA ASP A 407 -7.09 -15.08 -2.23
C ASP A 407 -8.53 -15.49 -2.61
N TYR A 408 -9.27 -14.58 -3.24
CA TYR A 408 -10.65 -14.83 -3.69
C TYR A 408 -10.94 -14.10 -4.99
N GLN A 409 -11.99 -14.55 -5.68
CA GLN A 409 -12.67 -13.84 -6.76
C GLN A 409 -14.11 -13.56 -6.33
N GLU A 410 -14.57 -12.29 -6.41
CA GLU A 410 -15.90 -11.86 -6.03
C GLU A 410 -16.82 -11.83 -7.25
N ILE A 411 -17.87 -12.67 -7.25
CA ILE A 411 -18.85 -12.80 -8.33
C ILE A 411 -20.26 -12.77 -7.70
N ALA A 412 -21.11 -11.84 -8.13
CA ALA A 412 -22.48 -11.68 -7.64
C ALA A 412 -22.59 -11.66 -6.10
N GLY A 413 -21.69 -10.93 -5.44
CA GLY A 413 -21.63 -10.79 -3.98
C GLY A 413 -21.07 -12.00 -3.22
N LEU A 414 -20.68 -13.07 -3.92
CA LEU A 414 -20.06 -14.26 -3.32
C LEU A 414 -18.53 -14.27 -3.57
N LYS A 415 -17.77 -14.68 -2.56
CA LYS A 415 -16.31 -14.85 -2.67
C LYS A 415 -15.98 -16.32 -2.91
N TYR A 416 -15.32 -16.58 -4.02
CA TYR A 416 -14.80 -17.89 -4.39
C TYR A 416 -13.29 -17.91 -4.17
N PRO A 417 -12.73 -18.96 -3.54
CA PRO A 417 -11.27 -19.07 -3.37
C PRO A 417 -10.54 -19.01 -4.72
N PHE A 418 -9.61 -18.10 -4.84
CA PHE A 418 -8.80 -17.91 -6.05
C PHE A 418 -7.56 -17.07 -5.74
N ASP A 419 -6.38 -17.64 -5.94
CA ASP A 419 -5.10 -16.98 -5.75
C ASP A 419 -4.24 -17.17 -7.00
N ASP A 420 -3.86 -16.08 -7.65
CA ASP A 420 -3.04 -16.12 -8.87
C ASP A 420 -1.74 -16.90 -8.68
N ARG A 421 -1.11 -16.79 -7.51
CA ARG A 421 0.17 -17.43 -7.18
C ARG A 421 0.03 -18.94 -7.06
N GLU A 422 -1.02 -19.39 -6.38
CA GLU A 422 -1.32 -20.83 -6.25
C GLU A 422 -1.68 -21.42 -7.62
N VAL A 423 -2.48 -20.71 -8.42
CA VAL A 423 -2.80 -21.14 -9.79
C VAL A 423 -1.53 -21.31 -10.64
N VAL A 424 -0.58 -20.39 -10.57
CA VAL A 424 0.71 -20.51 -11.28
C VAL A 424 1.48 -21.73 -10.79
N ARG A 425 1.62 -21.91 -9.45
CA ARG A 425 2.35 -23.06 -8.87
C ARG A 425 1.72 -24.39 -9.27
N GLU A 426 0.38 -24.50 -9.21
CA GLU A 426 -0.35 -25.70 -9.66
C GLU A 426 -0.10 -26.01 -11.13
N LEU A 427 -0.20 -25.00 -12.02
CA LEU A 427 -0.03 -25.18 -13.46
C LEU A 427 1.41 -25.55 -13.84
N LEU A 428 2.42 -25.04 -13.12
CA LEU A 428 3.83 -25.40 -13.33
C LEU A 428 4.16 -26.78 -12.76
N ALA A 429 3.57 -27.19 -11.63
CA ALA A 429 3.77 -28.51 -11.04
C ALA A 429 3.13 -29.64 -11.87
N GLY A 430 2.14 -29.33 -12.72
CA GLY A 430 1.47 -30.26 -13.60
C GLY A 430 2.14 -30.43 -14.99
N LYS A 431 3.22 -29.68 -15.25
CA LYS A 431 4.09 -29.80 -16.44
C LYS A 431 5.30 -30.66 -16.14
#